data_264542c462202c2b2a762a13a2965cdd
#
_entry.id   264542c462202c2b2a762a13a2965cdd
#
_cell.length_a   1.000
_cell.length_b   1.000
_cell.length_c   1.000
_cell.angle_alpha   90.00
_cell.angle_beta   90.00
_cell.angle_gamma   90.00
#
_symmetry.space_group_name_H-M   'P 1'
#
loop_
_entity.id
_entity.type
_entity.pdbx_description
1 polymer ?
#
loop_
_entity_poly.entity_id
_entity_poly.type
_entity_poly.pdbx_seq_one_letter_code
_entity_poly.pdbx_strand_id
1 'polypeptide(L)'
;MTSFPLSSERDDMAKPCYDPRLLMDNLPIVDELVDAMNKMGCGVYSFDHEDANGQFETDFKDADALSMAGRFVFFRMMANEIARKHGAFATFMPKPLANRTNMLRIPFQGARVECRAADIGCNPYLGAAMILAAGLEGIRDKLDPGQPHRENMYHYSEQEVAQMGIETLTRTLSDTIDT
;
A
#
# COMPACT_ATOMS: atom_id res chain seq x y z
N MET A 1 -20.69 -7.11 -17.48
CA MET A 1 -19.51 -7.06 -16.61
C MET A 1 -19.03 -8.49 -16.45
N THR A 2 -17.88 -8.82 -16.97
CA THR A 2 -17.23 -10.12 -16.70
C THR A 2 -16.72 -10.04 -15.25
N SER A 3 -17.36 -10.77 -14.35
CA SER A 3 -16.84 -10.95 -13.00
C SER A 3 -15.56 -11.79 -13.10
N PHE A 4 -14.44 -11.24 -12.70
CA PHE A 4 -13.24 -12.04 -12.51
C PHE A 4 -13.44 -12.98 -11.32
N PRO A 5 -13.03 -14.24 -11.40
CA PRO A 5 -13.11 -15.12 -10.24
C PRO A 5 -12.26 -14.56 -9.10
N LEU A 6 -12.79 -14.59 -7.89
CA LEU A 6 -12.06 -14.27 -6.67
C LEU A 6 -10.91 -15.27 -6.48
N SER A 7 -9.94 -14.91 -5.68
CA SER A 7 -8.80 -15.76 -5.33
C SER A 7 -9.23 -17.07 -4.64
N SER A 8 -10.42 -17.09 -4.05
CA SER A 8 -11.06 -18.24 -3.42
C SER A 8 -12.58 -18.07 -3.49
N GLU A 9 -13.32 -19.17 -3.61
CA GLU A 9 -14.81 -19.18 -3.57
C GLU A 9 -15.36 -18.68 -2.23
N ARG A 10 -14.56 -18.73 -1.18
CA ARG A 10 -14.92 -18.24 0.17
C ARG A 10 -14.58 -16.78 0.39
N ASP A 11 -13.87 -16.15 -0.53
CA ASP A 11 -13.44 -14.75 -0.41
C ASP A 11 -14.54 -13.79 -0.91
N ASP A 12 -15.75 -13.95 -0.40
CA ASP A 12 -16.94 -13.14 -0.68
C ASP A 12 -17.41 -12.33 0.54
N MET A 13 -16.65 -12.39 1.63
CA MET A 13 -16.99 -11.74 2.89
C MET A 13 -16.79 -10.22 2.82
N ALA A 14 -17.65 -9.49 3.49
CA ALA A 14 -17.40 -8.09 3.78
C ALA A 14 -16.27 -7.96 4.81
N LYS A 15 -15.14 -7.35 4.42
CA LYS A 15 -13.96 -7.12 5.27
C LYS A 15 -13.31 -8.41 5.81
N PRO A 16 -12.72 -9.23 4.94
CA PRO A 16 -12.10 -10.50 5.31
C PRO A 16 -10.75 -10.37 6.02
N CYS A 17 -10.36 -9.16 6.43
CA CYS A 17 -9.06 -8.81 6.99
C CYS A 17 -8.56 -9.83 8.03
N TYR A 18 -7.37 -10.37 7.79
CA TYR A 18 -6.69 -11.37 8.63
C TYR A 18 -7.42 -12.71 8.77
N ASP A 19 -8.32 -13.07 7.85
CA ASP A 19 -8.94 -14.39 7.87
C ASP A 19 -7.94 -15.47 7.41
N PRO A 20 -7.49 -16.37 8.30
CA PRO A 20 -6.49 -17.39 7.95
C PRO A 20 -7.02 -18.42 6.95
N ARG A 21 -8.34 -18.61 6.84
CA ARG A 21 -8.92 -19.57 5.90
C ARG A 21 -8.72 -19.10 4.46
N LEU A 22 -8.85 -17.80 4.22
CA LEU A 22 -8.66 -17.20 2.91
C LEU A 22 -7.19 -17.19 2.51
N LEU A 23 -6.30 -16.99 3.48
CA LEU A 23 -4.87 -17.13 3.27
C LEU A 23 -4.50 -18.57 2.91
N MET A 24 -5.05 -19.57 3.63
CA MET A 24 -4.79 -20.98 3.38
C MET A 24 -5.27 -21.46 2.01
N ASP A 25 -6.37 -20.91 1.49
CA ASP A 25 -6.86 -21.23 0.14
C ASP A 25 -5.88 -20.80 -0.96
N ASN A 26 -5.07 -19.78 -0.68
CA ASN A 26 -4.09 -19.23 -1.62
C ASN A 26 -2.64 -19.62 -1.27
N LEU A 27 -2.46 -20.51 -0.30
CA LEU A 27 -1.14 -20.91 0.21
C LEU A 27 -0.13 -21.31 -0.89
N PRO A 28 -0.50 -22.05 -1.96
CA PRO A 28 0.44 -22.39 -3.01
C PRO A 28 1.04 -21.17 -3.74
N ILE A 29 0.26 -20.11 -3.93
CA ILE A 29 0.72 -18.86 -4.55
C ILE A 29 1.61 -18.10 -3.56
N VAL A 30 1.17 -18.03 -2.31
CA VAL A 30 1.85 -17.35 -1.22
C VAL A 30 3.23 -17.95 -0.96
N ASP A 31 3.31 -19.29 -0.80
CA ASP A 31 4.56 -19.99 -0.54
C ASP A 31 5.57 -19.80 -1.68
N GLU A 32 5.13 -19.91 -2.93
CA GLU A 32 6.00 -19.71 -4.08
C GLU A 32 6.51 -18.27 -4.16
N LEU A 33 5.67 -17.28 -3.84
CA LEU A 33 6.05 -15.87 -3.82
C LEU A 33 7.05 -15.58 -2.69
N VAL A 34 6.78 -16.04 -1.48
CA VAL A 34 7.65 -15.88 -0.31
C VAL A 34 9.01 -16.53 -0.57
N ASP A 35 9.03 -17.73 -1.13
CA ASP A 35 10.26 -18.43 -1.50
C ASP A 35 11.08 -17.65 -2.54
N ALA A 36 10.42 -17.12 -3.56
CA ALA A 36 11.09 -16.32 -4.61
C ALA A 36 11.66 -15.03 -4.02
N MET A 37 10.90 -14.33 -3.17
CA MET A 37 11.37 -13.11 -2.50
C MET A 37 12.54 -13.39 -1.55
N ASN A 38 12.50 -14.49 -0.81
CA ASN A 38 13.57 -14.86 0.11
C ASN A 38 14.86 -15.28 -0.62
N LYS A 39 14.75 -15.93 -1.78
CA LYS A 39 15.90 -16.20 -2.66
C LYS A 39 16.56 -14.92 -3.16
N MET A 40 15.82 -13.82 -3.26
CA MET A 40 16.35 -12.49 -3.56
C MET A 40 16.89 -11.74 -2.34
N GLY A 41 16.86 -12.33 -1.16
CA GLY A 41 17.31 -11.73 0.07
C GLY A 41 16.36 -10.65 0.63
N CYS A 42 15.08 -10.70 0.30
CA CYS A 42 14.10 -9.75 0.83
C CYS A 42 13.84 -9.94 2.33
N GLY A 43 13.95 -11.19 2.83
CA GLY A 43 13.71 -11.50 4.24
C GLY A 43 12.26 -11.25 4.63
N VAL A 44 11.33 -11.92 3.95
CA VAL A 44 9.89 -11.85 4.24
C VAL A 44 9.64 -12.36 5.66
N TYR A 45 8.85 -11.64 6.45
CA TYR A 45 8.56 -11.99 7.83
C TYR A 45 7.05 -12.04 8.16
N SER A 46 6.19 -11.49 7.30
CA SER A 46 4.73 -11.60 7.41
C SER A 46 4.10 -11.68 6.03
N PHE A 47 2.96 -12.37 5.98
CA PHE A 47 2.08 -12.39 4.83
C PHE A 47 0.65 -12.53 5.33
N ASP A 48 -0.22 -11.59 4.95
CA ASP A 48 -1.56 -11.50 5.48
C ASP A 48 -2.61 -11.33 4.38
N HIS A 49 -3.83 -11.84 4.62
CA HIS A 49 -5.00 -11.44 3.87
C HIS A 49 -5.50 -10.09 4.38
N GLU A 50 -5.60 -9.12 3.50
CA GLU A 50 -5.99 -7.75 3.82
C GLU A 50 -7.52 -7.51 3.72
N ASP A 51 -7.93 -6.25 3.84
CA ASP A 51 -9.31 -5.82 4.05
C ASP A 51 -10.23 -6.01 2.82
N ALA A 52 -9.69 -6.17 1.62
CA ALA A 52 -10.47 -6.42 0.41
C ALA A 52 -10.33 -7.85 -0.08
N ASN A 53 -11.38 -8.35 -0.74
CA ASN A 53 -11.38 -9.67 -1.35
C ASN A 53 -10.21 -9.84 -2.34
N GLY A 54 -9.48 -10.95 -2.23
CA GLY A 54 -8.29 -11.21 -3.03
C GLY A 54 -7.11 -10.27 -2.78
N GLN A 55 -7.13 -9.52 -1.70
CA GLN A 55 -6.04 -8.62 -1.35
C GLN A 55 -5.09 -9.27 -0.33
N PHE A 56 -3.80 -9.25 -0.67
CA PHE A 56 -2.74 -9.76 0.19
C PHE A 56 -1.71 -8.68 0.46
N GLU A 57 -1.13 -8.72 1.65
CA GLU A 57 -0.01 -7.89 2.07
C GLU A 57 1.20 -8.76 2.37
N THR A 58 2.37 -8.29 1.99
CA THR A 58 3.64 -8.96 2.24
C THR A 58 4.60 -7.99 2.90
N ASP A 59 5.01 -8.32 4.11
CA ASP A 59 6.02 -7.58 4.84
C ASP A 59 7.40 -8.20 4.69
N PHE A 60 8.39 -7.39 4.39
CA PHE A 60 9.77 -7.83 4.24
C PHE A 60 10.75 -6.79 4.77
N LYS A 61 11.98 -7.22 5.05
CA LYS A 61 13.00 -6.39 5.67
C LYS A 61 13.34 -5.19 4.81
N ASP A 62 13.51 -4.06 5.47
CA ASP A 62 13.99 -2.83 4.87
C ASP A 62 15.40 -2.97 4.28
N ALA A 63 15.72 -2.09 3.35
CA ALA A 63 17.02 -1.93 2.74
C ALA A 63 17.21 -0.45 2.37
N ASP A 64 18.37 -0.11 1.82
CA ASP A 64 18.54 1.22 1.23
C ASP A 64 17.52 1.50 0.11
N ALA A 65 17.21 2.78 -0.11
CA ALA A 65 16.14 3.19 -1.00
C ALA A 65 16.27 2.65 -2.43
N LEU A 66 17.50 2.60 -2.97
CA LEU A 66 17.76 2.12 -4.32
C LEU A 66 17.54 0.61 -4.43
N SER A 67 18.08 -0.16 -3.50
CA SER A 67 17.88 -1.61 -3.41
C SER A 67 16.39 -1.93 -3.21
N MET A 68 15.69 -1.18 -2.37
CA MET A 68 14.27 -1.38 -2.12
C MET A 68 13.43 -1.11 -3.35
N ALA A 69 13.71 -0.03 -4.09
CA ALA A 69 13.03 0.26 -5.35
C ALA A 69 13.22 -0.87 -6.37
N GLY A 70 14.44 -1.40 -6.50
CA GLY A 70 14.74 -2.55 -7.36
C GLY A 70 14.01 -3.82 -6.95
N ARG A 71 14.01 -4.15 -5.65
CA ARG A 71 13.26 -5.29 -5.08
C ARG A 71 11.77 -5.18 -5.36
N PHE A 72 11.21 -3.97 -5.25
CA PHE A 72 9.79 -3.75 -5.49
C PHE A 72 9.40 -3.92 -6.97
N VAL A 73 10.21 -3.46 -7.91
CA VAL A 73 10.00 -3.73 -9.35
C VAL A 73 9.99 -5.24 -9.60
N PHE A 74 10.96 -5.95 -9.04
CA PHE A 74 11.09 -7.38 -9.22
C PHE A 74 9.95 -8.15 -8.55
N PHE A 75 9.53 -7.72 -7.35
CA PHE A 75 8.36 -8.26 -6.65
C PHE A 75 7.12 -8.22 -7.54
N ARG A 76 6.82 -7.08 -8.17
CA ARG A 76 5.67 -6.97 -9.08
C ARG A 76 5.75 -7.93 -10.26
N MET A 77 6.93 -8.10 -10.84
CA MET A 77 7.14 -9.06 -11.94
C MET A 77 6.91 -10.50 -11.46
N MET A 78 7.51 -10.88 -10.34
CA MET A 78 7.36 -12.22 -9.76
C MET A 78 5.92 -12.53 -9.40
N ALA A 79 5.23 -11.61 -8.72
CA ALA A 79 3.84 -11.80 -8.32
C ALA A 79 2.92 -12.03 -9.54
N ASN A 80 3.13 -11.27 -10.63
CA ASN A 80 2.38 -11.48 -11.87
C ASN A 80 2.65 -12.86 -12.49
N GLU A 81 3.93 -13.27 -12.57
CA GLU A 81 4.28 -14.57 -13.18
C GLU A 81 3.83 -15.75 -12.32
N ILE A 82 3.96 -15.66 -11.01
CA ILE A 82 3.50 -16.70 -10.09
C ILE A 82 1.98 -16.79 -10.13
N ALA A 83 1.25 -15.68 -10.06
CA ALA A 83 -0.19 -15.66 -10.18
C ALA A 83 -0.64 -16.31 -11.50
N ARG A 84 -0.05 -15.93 -12.63
CA ARG A 84 -0.34 -16.51 -13.96
C ARG A 84 -0.11 -18.02 -13.99
N LYS A 85 0.94 -18.51 -13.37
CA LYS A 85 1.26 -19.96 -13.27
C LYS A 85 0.18 -20.73 -12.52
N HIS A 86 -0.47 -20.09 -11.55
CA HIS A 86 -1.58 -20.65 -10.77
C HIS A 86 -2.97 -20.32 -11.33
N GLY A 87 -3.06 -19.82 -12.56
CA GLY A 87 -4.34 -19.51 -13.22
C GLY A 87 -5.03 -18.24 -12.69
N ALA A 88 -4.29 -17.38 -11.97
CA ALA A 88 -4.72 -16.11 -11.44
C ALA A 88 -4.00 -14.94 -12.13
N PHE A 89 -4.33 -13.71 -11.76
CA PHE A 89 -3.54 -12.54 -12.12
C PHE A 89 -3.34 -11.66 -10.87
N ALA A 90 -2.17 -11.02 -10.77
CA ALA A 90 -1.91 -10.05 -9.74
C ALA A 90 -2.16 -8.63 -10.28
N THR A 91 -2.72 -7.77 -9.45
CA THR A 91 -2.90 -6.36 -9.74
C THR A 91 -2.30 -5.51 -8.63
N PHE A 92 -1.71 -4.38 -9.01
CA PHE A 92 -1.11 -3.41 -8.11
C PHE A 92 -1.80 -2.05 -8.25
N MET A 93 -3.07 -2.04 -8.65
CA MET A 93 -3.86 -0.82 -8.71
C MET A 93 -4.11 -0.26 -7.31
N PRO A 94 -4.10 1.08 -7.15
CA PRO A 94 -4.43 1.70 -5.88
C PRO A 94 -5.85 1.34 -5.45
N LYS A 95 -6.05 1.18 -4.15
CA LYS A 95 -7.38 0.96 -3.57
C LYS A 95 -8.26 2.19 -3.81
N PRO A 96 -9.41 2.04 -4.48
CA PRO A 96 -10.28 3.19 -4.76
C PRO A 96 -10.93 3.80 -3.51
N LEU A 97 -10.95 3.06 -2.38
CA LEU A 97 -11.50 3.49 -1.10
C LEU A 97 -10.51 3.11 0.02
N ALA A 98 -9.34 3.75 0.03
CA ALA A 98 -8.38 3.51 1.09
C ALA A 98 -8.99 3.89 2.45
N ASN A 99 -9.21 2.91 3.29
CA ASN A 99 -9.86 3.01 4.60
C ASN A 99 -9.01 3.74 5.66
N ARG A 100 -8.14 4.63 5.26
CA ARG A 100 -7.24 5.30 6.18
C ARG A 100 -7.15 6.77 5.80
N THR A 101 -7.52 7.60 6.70
CA THR A 101 -7.89 8.99 6.50
C THR A 101 -6.72 9.96 6.42
N ASN A 102 -5.51 9.53 6.78
CA ASN A 102 -4.33 10.40 6.80
C ASN A 102 -3.31 9.97 5.74
N MET A 103 -2.73 10.95 5.06
CA MET A 103 -1.69 10.73 4.05
C MET A 103 -0.43 10.12 4.66
N LEU A 104 -0.03 10.58 5.84
CA LEU A 104 1.11 10.07 6.59
C LEU A 104 0.65 9.40 7.86
N ARG A 105 1.22 8.25 8.17
CA ARG A 105 0.98 7.52 9.43
C ARG A 105 2.30 7.26 10.12
N ILE A 106 2.35 7.53 11.41
CA ILE A 106 3.46 7.11 12.29
C ILE A 106 2.94 5.95 13.13
N PRO A 107 3.34 4.70 12.83
CA PRO A 107 2.94 3.55 13.61
C PRO A 107 3.46 3.62 15.04
N PHE A 108 2.72 3.05 15.98
CA PHE A 108 3.14 3.02 17.39
C PHE A 108 4.43 2.22 17.60
N GLN A 109 4.64 1.20 16.79
CA GLN A 109 5.86 0.38 16.81
C GLN A 109 6.67 0.62 15.54
N GLY A 110 7.99 0.72 15.71
CA GLY A 110 8.94 0.94 14.64
C GLY A 110 9.14 2.42 14.31
N ALA A 111 10.39 2.79 14.15
CA ALA A 111 10.79 4.16 13.80
C ALA A 111 10.61 4.38 12.29
N ARG A 112 9.37 4.47 11.81
CA ARG A 112 9.04 4.67 10.39
C ARG A 112 7.88 5.63 10.19
N VAL A 113 7.81 6.19 9.01
CA VAL A 113 6.65 6.93 8.50
C VAL A 113 6.09 6.17 7.32
N GLU A 114 4.78 5.93 7.32
CA GLU A 114 4.07 5.35 6.19
C GLU A 114 3.47 6.46 5.34
N CYS A 115 3.99 6.61 4.12
CA CYS A 115 3.36 7.47 3.11
C CYS A 115 2.29 6.64 2.37
N ARG A 116 1.03 7.00 2.59
CA ARG A 116 -0.13 6.23 2.12
C ARG A 116 -0.74 6.80 0.85
N ALA A 117 -0.26 7.96 0.40
CA ALA A 117 -0.65 8.56 -0.87
C ALA A 117 0.09 7.94 -2.06
N ALA A 118 1.17 7.19 -1.82
CA ALA A 118 1.93 6.58 -2.90
C ALA A 118 1.10 5.51 -3.61
N ASP A 119 0.94 5.67 -4.92
CA ASP A 119 0.34 4.67 -5.80
C ASP A 119 1.32 3.50 -5.97
N ILE A 120 0.86 2.29 -5.72
CA ILE A 120 1.66 1.07 -5.90
C ILE A 120 2.07 0.88 -7.38
N GLY A 121 1.31 1.42 -8.32
CA GLY A 121 1.64 1.44 -9.76
C GLY A 121 2.75 2.42 -10.13
N CYS A 122 3.14 3.34 -9.26
CA CYS A 122 4.15 4.35 -9.56
C CYS A 122 5.52 3.73 -9.85
N ASN A 123 6.41 4.54 -10.46
CA ASN A 123 7.82 4.19 -10.55
C ASN A 123 8.46 4.31 -9.16
N PRO A 124 8.92 3.21 -8.53
CA PRO A 124 9.38 3.23 -7.15
C PRO A 124 10.67 4.05 -6.94
N TYR A 125 11.50 4.19 -7.97
CA TYR A 125 12.68 5.05 -7.90
C TYR A 125 12.29 6.53 -7.82
N LEU A 126 11.34 6.95 -8.66
CA LEU A 126 10.83 8.33 -8.63
C LEU A 126 10.02 8.58 -7.37
N GLY A 127 9.16 7.64 -6.95
CA GLY A 127 8.39 7.76 -5.72
C GLY A 127 9.28 7.96 -4.49
N ALA A 128 10.31 7.13 -4.33
CA ALA A 128 11.28 7.27 -3.24
C ALA A 128 12.05 8.60 -3.31
N ALA A 129 12.46 9.02 -4.50
CA ALA A 129 13.16 10.29 -4.70
C ALA A 129 12.30 11.50 -4.34
N MET A 130 11.02 11.49 -4.72
CA MET A 130 10.06 12.56 -4.41
C MET A 130 9.77 12.65 -2.91
N ILE A 131 9.56 11.52 -2.23
CA ILE A 131 9.34 11.50 -0.78
C ILE A 131 10.57 12.05 -0.04
N LEU A 132 11.77 11.64 -0.47
CA LEU A 132 13.01 12.15 0.13
C LEU A 132 13.19 13.65 -0.13
N ALA A 133 12.94 14.12 -1.34
CA ALA A 133 13.05 15.53 -1.70
C ALA A 133 12.09 16.38 -0.86
N ALA A 134 10.81 16.00 -0.78
CA ALA A 134 9.82 16.70 0.03
C ALA A 134 10.19 16.73 1.52
N GLY A 135 10.69 15.60 2.07
CA GLY A 135 11.15 15.56 3.46
C GLY A 135 12.34 16.47 3.74
N LEU A 136 13.32 16.50 2.82
CA LEU A 136 14.49 17.40 2.95
C LEU A 136 14.09 18.88 2.82
N GLU A 137 13.16 19.20 1.95
CA GLU A 137 12.61 20.54 1.80
C GLU A 137 11.92 20.99 3.09
N GLY A 138 11.05 20.15 3.66
CA GLY A 138 10.40 20.43 4.93
C GLY A 138 11.39 20.69 6.09
N ILE A 139 12.50 19.93 6.15
CA ILE A 139 13.56 20.15 7.14
C ILE A 139 14.30 21.46 6.87
N ARG A 140 14.68 21.72 5.61
CA ARG A 140 15.37 22.95 5.20
C ARG A 140 14.56 24.20 5.55
N ASP A 141 13.27 24.15 5.26
CA ASP A 141 12.36 25.29 5.42
C ASP A 141 11.73 25.34 6.82
N LYS A 142 12.09 24.38 7.69
CA LYS A 142 11.60 24.26 9.07
C LYS A 142 10.08 24.26 9.16
N LEU A 143 9.44 23.53 8.25
CA LEU A 143 7.98 23.42 8.22
C LEU A 143 7.47 22.72 9.49
N ASP A 144 6.46 23.34 10.12
CA ASP A 144 5.75 22.73 11.24
C ASP A 144 4.65 21.80 10.70
N PRO A 145 4.69 20.50 10.97
CA PRO A 145 3.65 19.58 10.52
C PRO A 145 2.31 19.75 11.25
N GLY A 146 2.23 20.63 12.24
CA GLY A 146 1.04 20.82 13.06
C GLY A 146 0.81 19.71 14.08
N GLN A 147 -0.39 19.67 14.62
CA GLN A 147 -0.77 18.65 15.60
C GLN A 147 -1.22 17.36 14.92
N PRO A 148 -0.88 16.19 15.47
CA PRO A 148 -1.30 14.92 14.90
C PRO A 148 -2.81 14.72 15.07
N HIS A 149 -3.49 14.38 13.98
CA HIS A 149 -4.90 14.00 14.01
C HIS A 149 -5.03 12.52 14.41
N ARG A 150 -5.71 12.28 15.54
CA ARG A 150 -5.91 10.93 16.11
C ARG A 150 -7.34 10.43 15.92
N GLU A 151 -8.22 11.30 15.48
CA GLU A 151 -9.63 11.05 15.25
C GLU A 151 -9.85 10.23 13.97
N ASN A 152 -10.96 9.53 13.93
CA ASN A 152 -11.40 8.86 12.70
C ASN A 152 -12.08 9.89 11.79
N MET A 153 -11.39 10.34 10.75
CA MET A 153 -11.89 11.37 9.82
C MET A 153 -13.12 10.95 9.02
N TYR A 154 -13.47 9.67 8.98
CA TYR A 154 -14.71 9.21 8.33
C TYR A 154 -15.99 9.68 9.02
N HIS A 155 -15.90 10.15 10.25
CA HIS A 155 -17.04 10.68 10.99
C HIS A 155 -17.33 12.15 10.68
N TYR A 156 -16.45 12.81 9.92
CA TYR A 156 -16.55 14.23 9.60
C TYR A 156 -16.94 14.44 8.14
N SER A 157 -17.77 15.44 7.90
CA SER A 157 -18.08 15.95 6.56
C SER A 157 -16.88 16.70 5.97
N GLU A 158 -16.85 16.89 4.66
CA GLU A 158 -15.80 17.66 3.99
C GLU A 158 -15.69 19.10 4.53
N GLN A 159 -16.84 19.69 4.91
CA GLN A 159 -16.87 21.05 5.49
C GLN A 159 -16.22 21.08 6.88
N GLU A 160 -16.46 20.07 7.70
CA GLU A 160 -15.83 19.95 9.03
C GLU A 160 -14.31 19.71 8.91
N VAL A 161 -13.88 18.87 7.98
CA VAL A 161 -12.46 18.62 7.70
C VAL A 161 -11.76 19.90 7.26
N ALA A 162 -12.39 20.70 6.37
CA ALA A 162 -11.86 21.99 5.95
C ALA A 162 -11.78 23.01 7.11
N GLN A 163 -12.76 23.01 8.02
CA GLN A 163 -12.75 23.88 9.22
C GLN A 163 -11.62 23.50 10.19
N MET A 164 -11.17 22.25 10.19
CA MET A 164 -10.00 21.81 10.95
C MET A 164 -8.67 22.25 10.32
N GLY A 165 -8.70 22.94 9.18
CA GLY A 165 -7.50 23.34 8.44
C GLY A 165 -6.80 22.18 7.73
N ILE A 166 -7.50 21.06 7.51
CA ILE A 166 -6.94 19.88 6.85
C ILE A 166 -7.17 20.03 5.35
N GLU A 167 -6.08 20.06 4.61
CA GLU A 167 -6.12 20.00 3.15
C GLU A 167 -6.37 18.57 2.67
N THR A 168 -7.25 18.41 1.72
CA THR A 168 -7.52 17.12 1.07
C THR A 168 -6.73 17.01 -0.22
N LEU A 169 -6.25 15.79 -0.52
CA LEU A 169 -5.61 15.53 -1.80
C LEU A 169 -6.60 15.77 -2.96
N THR A 170 -6.07 16.26 -4.06
CA THR A 170 -6.82 16.44 -5.30
C THR A 170 -7.46 15.12 -5.76
N ARG A 171 -8.69 15.19 -6.28
CA ARG A 171 -9.45 13.98 -6.64
C ARG A 171 -9.24 13.54 -8.09
N THR A 172 -8.81 14.44 -8.93
CA THR A 172 -8.58 14.16 -10.35
C THR A 172 -7.19 14.58 -10.79
N LEU A 173 -6.70 13.96 -11.87
CA LEU A 173 -5.42 14.34 -12.46
C LEU A 173 -5.44 15.80 -12.96
N SER A 174 -6.59 16.27 -13.46
CA SER A 174 -6.75 17.66 -13.90
C SER A 174 -6.52 18.63 -12.76
N ASP A 175 -7.14 18.38 -11.62
CA ASP A 175 -7.00 19.24 -10.42
C ASP A 175 -5.53 19.28 -9.93
N THR A 176 -4.79 18.17 -10.12
CA THR A 176 -3.38 18.09 -9.73
C THR A 176 -2.45 18.88 -10.65
N ILE A 177 -2.83 19.04 -11.93
CA ILE A 177 -2.00 19.77 -12.91
C ILE A 177 -2.22 21.27 -12.78
N ASP A 178 -3.39 21.70 -12.31
CA ASP A 178 -3.79 23.09 -12.19
C ASP A 178 -3.36 23.74 -10.86
N THR A 179 -2.78 22.96 -9.92
CA THR A 179 -2.21 23.42 -8.65
C THR A 179 -0.69 23.56 -8.73
#